data_4a9a30828a2cdabf6da43d003dc4af55
#
_entry.id   4a9a30828a2cdabf6da43d003dc4af55
#
_cell.length_a   1.000
_cell.length_b   1.000
_cell.length_c   1.000
_cell.angle_alpha   90.00
_cell.angle_beta   90.00
_cell.angle_gamma   90.00
#
_symmetry.space_group_name_H-M   'P 1'
#
loop_
_entity.id
_entity.type
_entity.pdbx_description
1 polymer ?
#
loop_
_entity_poly.entity_id
_entity_poly.type
_entity_poly.pdbx_seq_one_letter_code
_entity_poly.pdbx_strand_id
1 'polypeptide(L)'
;MGEAMIGFVGLGNMGAPMAANLVAEGHSLTVYDIAGTESRAPKHSKIANDLENLVETCELVLLSLPDGNAVIEVAERISGVSNCAVQAVADHSTIGVEAARLAHGILKNVDIQFLDAPVSGGTLGAKQGTLALMASGNEKLFHELDPILASFAKNRFYIGVEPGQGQAMKLLNNFLSATAMTATSEAVAFGESLGLNSKTMIDVFNVSSGQNTATSDKFPRRILTRKFDAGFTIDLLTKDVSLYLKEMEKNTNQDTMAKTVCGILQKMLAAMPGADFTEIYTFIKRQSKRP
;
A
#
# COMPACT_ATOMS: atom_id res chain seq x y z
N MET A 1 -27.64 -0.13 -11.63
CA MET A 1 -26.77 -0.99 -12.45
C MET A 1 -27.08 -2.43 -12.07
N GLY A 2 -27.24 -3.37 -13.06
CA GLY A 2 -27.22 -4.80 -12.76
C GLY A 2 -25.93 -5.14 -11.98
N GLU A 3 -25.85 -6.32 -11.36
CA GLU A 3 -24.62 -6.73 -10.67
C GLU A 3 -23.42 -6.64 -11.63
N ALA A 4 -22.61 -5.58 -11.50
CA ALA A 4 -21.42 -5.40 -12.31
C ALA A 4 -20.48 -6.58 -12.07
N MET A 5 -20.00 -7.21 -13.14
CA MET A 5 -19.01 -8.28 -13.03
C MET A 5 -17.66 -7.64 -12.63
N ILE A 6 -17.16 -8.02 -11.46
CA ILE A 6 -15.92 -7.46 -10.90
C ILE A 6 -14.75 -8.41 -11.17
N GLY A 7 -13.70 -7.88 -11.79
CA GLY A 7 -12.40 -8.54 -11.90
C GLY A 7 -11.46 -8.07 -10.78
N PHE A 8 -10.65 -8.98 -10.23
CA PHE A 8 -9.58 -8.64 -9.28
C PHE A 8 -8.25 -9.23 -9.74
N VAL A 9 -7.26 -8.38 -9.97
CA VAL A 9 -5.94 -8.76 -10.47
C VAL A 9 -4.88 -8.50 -9.42
N GLY A 10 -4.11 -9.56 -9.10
CA GLY A 10 -3.10 -9.54 -8.07
C GLY A 10 -3.62 -10.01 -6.71
N LEU A 11 -3.32 -11.27 -6.37
CA LEU A 11 -3.75 -11.96 -5.16
C LEU A 11 -2.60 -12.16 -4.16
N GLY A 12 -1.74 -11.14 -4.04
CA GLY A 12 -0.68 -11.11 -3.04
C GLY A 12 -1.21 -10.90 -1.62
N ASN A 13 -0.29 -10.52 -0.70
CA ASN A 13 -0.59 -10.35 0.74
C ASN A 13 -1.70 -9.33 1.03
N MET A 14 -1.92 -8.36 0.13
CA MET A 14 -2.98 -7.36 0.24
C MET A 14 -4.20 -7.73 -0.61
N GLY A 15 -3.98 -8.16 -1.86
CA GLY A 15 -5.06 -8.42 -2.81
C GLY A 15 -5.95 -9.60 -2.42
N ALA A 16 -5.36 -10.74 -2.03
CA ALA A 16 -6.16 -11.91 -1.64
C ALA A 16 -7.15 -11.63 -0.50
N PRO A 17 -6.78 -10.98 0.63
CA PRO A 17 -7.75 -10.65 1.67
C PRO A 17 -8.75 -9.57 1.24
N MET A 18 -8.40 -8.59 0.40
CA MET A 18 -9.37 -7.63 -0.16
C MET A 18 -10.39 -8.35 -1.05
N ALA A 19 -9.95 -9.24 -1.94
CA ALA A 19 -10.81 -10.06 -2.77
C ALA A 19 -11.73 -10.98 -1.94
N ALA A 20 -11.21 -11.53 -0.84
CA ALA A 20 -12.01 -12.35 0.08
C ALA A 20 -13.14 -11.55 0.76
N ASN A 21 -12.87 -10.31 1.15
CA ASN A 21 -13.89 -9.43 1.72
C ASN A 21 -14.99 -9.09 0.70
N LEU A 22 -14.63 -8.83 -0.57
CA LEU A 22 -15.61 -8.61 -1.64
C LEU A 22 -16.57 -9.81 -1.79
N VAL A 23 -16.01 -11.03 -1.82
CA VAL A 23 -16.84 -12.25 -1.89
C VAL A 23 -17.71 -12.42 -0.64
N ALA A 24 -17.18 -12.11 0.56
CA ALA A 24 -17.92 -12.19 1.81
C ALA A 24 -19.10 -11.23 1.88
N GLU A 25 -18.99 -10.05 1.25
CA GLU A 25 -20.08 -9.07 1.10
C GLU A 25 -21.05 -9.40 -0.07
N GLY A 26 -20.85 -10.53 -0.73
CA GLY A 26 -21.79 -11.05 -1.75
C GLY A 26 -21.48 -10.59 -3.18
N HIS A 27 -20.36 -9.93 -3.45
CA HIS A 27 -20.01 -9.55 -4.81
C HIS A 27 -19.57 -10.75 -5.65
N SER A 28 -20.05 -10.81 -6.89
CA SER A 28 -19.59 -11.78 -7.90
C SER A 28 -18.21 -11.39 -8.41
N LEU A 29 -17.19 -12.22 -8.16
CA LEU A 29 -15.80 -11.89 -8.41
C LEU A 29 -15.13 -12.89 -9.35
N THR A 30 -14.43 -12.39 -10.37
CA THR A 30 -13.48 -13.14 -11.19
C THR A 30 -12.05 -12.69 -10.86
N VAL A 31 -11.16 -13.63 -10.59
CA VAL A 31 -9.81 -13.31 -10.08
C VAL A 31 -8.71 -13.84 -10.98
N TYR A 32 -7.58 -13.13 -11.01
CA TYR A 32 -6.37 -13.52 -11.73
C TYR A 32 -5.10 -13.09 -10.98
N ASP A 33 -4.10 -13.97 -10.96
CA ASP A 33 -2.75 -13.66 -10.48
C ASP A 33 -1.71 -14.40 -11.34
N ILE A 34 -0.77 -13.65 -11.92
CA ILE A 34 0.27 -14.19 -12.82
C ILE A 34 1.18 -15.21 -12.11
N ALA A 35 1.32 -15.13 -10.79
CA ALA A 35 2.13 -16.07 -9.99
C ALA A 35 1.35 -17.31 -9.51
N GLY A 36 0.17 -17.55 -10.09
CA GLY A 36 -0.71 -18.68 -9.78
C GLY A 36 -1.97 -18.27 -9.01
N THR A 37 -3.11 -18.38 -9.67
CA THR A 37 -4.41 -17.92 -9.14
C THR A 37 -5.04 -18.93 -8.18
N GLU A 38 -5.03 -20.23 -8.51
CA GLU A 38 -5.82 -21.26 -7.80
C GLU A 38 -5.52 -21.32 -6.29
N SER A 39 -4.24 -21.26 -5.90
CA SER A 39 -3.85 -21.35 -4.47
C SER A 39 -4.14 -20.09 -3.66
N ARG A 40 -4.52 -18.98 -4.32
CA ARG A 40 -4.71 -17.65 -3.72
C ARG A 40 -6.14 -17.14 -3.85
N ALA A 41 -6.91 -17.72 -4.77
CA ALA A 41 -8.30 -17.33 -5.03
C ALA A 41 -9.18 -17.51 -3.78
N PRO A 42 -10.00 -16.52 -3.41
CA PRO A 42 -10.97 -16.71 -2.35
C PRO A 42 -12.02 -17.73 -2.77
N LYS A 43 -12.54 -18.47 -1.78
CA LYS A 43 -13.64 -19.42 -2.04
C LYS A 43 -14.82 -18.67 -2.68
N HIS A 44 -15.49 -19.32 -3.62
CA HIS A 44 -16.64 -18.80 -4.37
C HIS A 44 -16.33 -17.69 -5.39
N SER A 45 -15.05 -17.33 -5.61
CA SER A 45 -14.68 -16.53 -6.78
C SER A 45 -14.53 -17.43 -8.02
N LYS A 46 -14.71 -16.84 -9.22
CA LYS A 46 -14.34 -17.46 -10.49
C LYS A 46 -12.85 -17.22 -10.75
N ILE A 47 -12.18 -18.17 -11.37
CA ILE A 47 -10.78 -18.05 -11.77
C ILE A 47 -10.73 -17.79 -13.27
N ALA A 48 -10.07 -16.70 -13.68
CA ALA A 48 -9.79 -16.45 -15.08
C ALA A 48 -8.53 -17.23 -15.51
N ASN A 49 -8.53 -17.72 -16.75
CA ASN A 49 -7.38 -18.42 -17.32
C ASN A 49 -6.17 -17.48 -17.53
N ASP A 50 -6.46 -16.26 -17.93
CA ASP A 50 -5.51 -15.16 -18.17
C ASP A 50 -6.18 -13.81 -17.93
N LEU A 51 -5.42 -12.72 -18.09
CA LEU A 51 -5.94 -11.35 -17.94
C LEU A 51 -6.97 -11.03 -19.02
N GLU A 52 -6.76 -11.46 -20.24
CA GLU A 52 -7.61 -11.21 -21.41
C GLU A 52 -9.01 -11.80 -21.16
N ASN A 53 -9.09 -13.04 -20.68
CA ASN A 53 -10.36 -13.68 -20.31
C ASN A 53 -11.11 -12.94 -19.20
N LEU A 54 -10.37 -12.36 -18.22
CA LEU A 54 -10.96 -11.55 -17.16
C LEU A 54 -11.58 -10.27 -17.74
N VAL A 55 -10.84 -9.52 -18.56
CA VAL A 55 -11.27 -8.21 -19.06
C VAL A 55 -12.33 -8.28 -20.18
N GLU A 56 -12.50 -9.43 -20.82
CA GLU A 56 -13.60 -9.67 -21.74
C GLU A 56 -14.96 -9.86 -21.02
N THR A 57 -14.93 -10.16 -19.73
CA THR A 57 -16.15 -10.51 -18.96
C THR A 57 -16.45 -9.57 -17.81
N CYS A 58 -15.48 -8.77 -17.35
CA CYS A 58 -15.61 -7.89 -16.20
C CYS A 58 -15.72 -6.43 -16.60
N GLU A 59 -16.69 -5.71 -16.04
CA GLU A 59 -16.90 -4.28 -16.31
C GLU A 59 -16.03 -3.38 -15.41
N LEU A 60 -15.69 -3.86 -14.21
CA LEU A 60 -14.80 -3.20 -13.26
C LEU A 60 -13.61 -4.10 -12.96
N VAL A 61 -12.40 -3.55 -13.02
CA VAL A 61 -11.18 -4.26 -12.63
C VAL A 61 -10.51 -3.56 -11.45
N LEU A 62 -10.29 -4.31 -10.37
CA LEU A 62 -9.56 -3.87 -9.19
C LEU A 62 -8.14 -4.43 -9.25
N LEU A 63 -7.12 -3.59 -9.05
CA LEU A 63 -5.71 -3.98 -9.10
C LEU A 63 -5.08 -3.93 -7.70
N SER A 64 -4.23 -4.92 -7.40
CA SER A 64 -3.36 -4.90 -6.22
C SER A 64 -2.02 -5.54 -6.58
N LEU A 65 -1.15 -4.74 -7.20
CA LEU A 65 0.08 -5.16 -7.86
C LEU A 65 1.32 -4.64 -7.13
N PRO A 66 2.53 -5.22 -7.38
CA PRO A 66 3.73 -4.91 -6.61
C PRO A 66 4.28 -3.51 -6.85
N ASP A 67 4.19 -2.98 -8.07
CA ASP A 67 4.82 -1.72 -8.48
C ASP A 67 4.16 -1.08 -9.69
N GLY A 68 4.67 0.09 -10.09
CA GLY A 68 4.15 0.86 -11.21
C GLY A 68 4.33 0.21 -12.57
N ASN A 69 5.40 -0.56 -12.77
CA ASN A 69 5.63 -1.25 -14.04
C ASN A 69 4.56 -2.31 -14.27
N ALA A 70 4.22 -3.08 -13.23
CA ALA A 70 3.16 -4.08 -13.30
C ALA A 70 1.79 -3.46 -13.59
N VAL A 71 1.47 -2.29 -13.00
CA VAL A 71 0.21 -1.58 -13.26
C VAL A 71 0.17 -1.03 -14.69
N ILE A 72 1.26 -0.45 -15.18
CA ILE A 72 1.36 0.04 -16.56
C ILE A 72 1.20 -1.12 -17.55
N GLU A 73 1.90 -2.24 -17.35
CA GLU A 73 1.79 -3.44 -18.20
C GLU A 73 0.34 -3.95 -18.24
N VAL A 74 -0.33 -4.04 -17.09
CA VAL A 74 -1.74 -4.46 -17.03
C VAL A 74 -2.64 -3.47 -17.75
N ALA A 75 -2.42 -2.15 -17.60
CA ALA A 75 -3.18 -1.13 -18.29
C ALA A 75 -3.00 -1.20 -19.84
N GLU A 76 -1.77 -1.45 -20.30
CA GLU A 76 -1.47 -1.66 -21.74
C GLU A 76 -2.16 -2.92 -22.27
N ARG A 77 -2.12 -4.03 -21.53
CA ARG A 77 -2.80 -5.28 -21.93
C ARG A 77 -4.32 -5.09 -21.98
N ILE A 78 -4.93 -4.44 -20.99
CA ILE A 78 -6.37 -4.12 -20.99
C ILE A 78 -6.72 -3.29 -22.22
N SER A 79 -5.94 -2.25 -22.52
CA SER A 79 -6.19 -1.36 -23.67
C SER A 79 -6.02 -2.05 -25.02
N GLY A 80 -5.29 -3.17 -25.10
CA GLY A 80 -5.06 -3.93 -26.33
C GLY A 80 -6.11 -5.00 -26.64
N VAL A 81 -7.06 -5.28 -25.72
CA VAL A 81 -8.08 -6.33 -25.92
C VAL A 81 -9.24 -5.78 -26.76
N SER A 82 -9.49 -6.39 -27.92
CA SER A 82 -10.53 -5.92 -28.87
C SER A 82 -11.95 -6.04 -28.33
N ASN A 83 -12.24 -7.08 -27.53
CA ASN A 83 -13.56 -7.33 -26.92
C ASN A 83 -13.56 -6.98 -25.44
N CYS A 84 -12.86 -5.91 -25.05
CA CYS A 84 -12.75 -5.48 -23.66
C CYS A 84 -14.12 -5.00 -23.14
N ALA A 85 -14.60 -5.61 -22.06
CA ALA A 85 -15.83 -5.20 -21.39
C ALA A 85 -15.56 -4.13 -20.28
N VAL A 86 -14.30 -3.88 -19.95
CA VAL A 86 -13.91 -3.01 -18.84
C VAL A 86 -14.32 -1.57 -19.09
N GLN A 87 -15.06 -0.99 -18.17
CA GLN A 87 -15.47 0.41 -18.16
C GLN A 87 -14.64 1.25 -17.17
N ALA A 88 -14.15 0.59 -16.11
CA ALA A 88 -13.35 1.24 -15.08
C ALA A 88 -12.30 0.32 -14.49
N VAL A 89 -11.16 0.92 -14.11
CA VAL A 89 -10.09 0.28 -13.35
C VAL A 89 -9.86 1.08 -12.07
N ALA A 90 -9.82 0.42 -10.92
CA ALA A 90 -9.40 1.02 -9.66
C ALA A 90 -8.12 0.35 -9.15
N ASP A 91 -7.06 1.13 -8.98
CA ASP A 91 -5.75 0.63 -8.57
C ASP A 91 -5.50 0.89 -7.09
N HIS A 92 -5.35 -0.18 -6.31
CA HIS A 92 -5.08 -0.15 -4.87
C HIS A 92 -3.60 -0.33 -4.54
N SER A 93 -2.74 -0.39 -5.56
CA SER A 93 -1.30 -0.54 -5.43
C SER A 93 -0.63 0.76 -4.98
N THR A 94 0.60 0.68 -4.49
CA THR A 94 1.46 1.86 -4.27
C THR A 94 2.50 1.94 -5.37
N ILE A 95 2.25 2.80 -6.35
CA ILE A 95 2.98 2.86 -7.63
C ILE A 95 3.68 4.19 -7.90
N GLY A 96 3.37 5.21 -7.12
CA GLY A 96 3.87 6.57 -7.32
C GLY A 96 3.06 7.39 -8.32
N VAL A 97 3.26 8.70 -8.27
CA VAL A 97 2.45 9.68 -9.01
C VAL A 97 2.57 9.52 -10.53
N GLU A 98 3.80 9.33 -11.02
CA GLU A 98 4.05 9.21 -12.47
C GLU A 98 3.40 7.97 -13.07
N ALA A 99 3.54 6.81 -12.42
CA ALA A 99 2.96 5.56 -12.91
C ALA A 99 1.42 5.62 -12.95
N ALA A 100 0.80 6.23 -11.93
CA ALA A 100 -0.65 6.44 -11.90
C ALA A 100 -1.13 7.33 -13.07
N ARG A 101 -0.39 8.41 -13.36
CA ARG A 101 -0.69 9.29 -14.50
C ARG A 101 -0.52 8.58 -15.85
N LEU A 102 0.51 7.75 -15.99
CA LEU A 102 0.72 6.95 -17.19
C LEU A 102 -0.40 5.93 -17.39
N ALA A 103 -0.73 5.15 -16.36
CA ALA A 103 -1.81 4.17 -16.41
C ALA A 103 -3.15 4.83 -16.75
N HIS A 104 -3.46 5.99 -16.13
CA HIS A 104 -4.63 6.79 -16.49
C HIS A 104 -4.62 7.20 -17.97
N GLY A 105 -3.49 7.68 -18.49
CA GLY A 105 -3.36 8.11 -19.88
C GLY A 105 -3.60 6.96 -20.86
N ILE A 106 -3.04 5.78 -20.59
CA ILE A 106 -3.22 4.58 -21.41
C ILE A 106 -4.71 4.19 -21.49
N LEU A 107 -5.35 4.05 -20.32
CA LEU A 107 -6.76 3.63 -20.25
C LEU A 107 -7.73 4.67 -20.81
N LYS A 108 -7.46 5.95 -20.61
CA LYS A 108 -8.24 7.06 -21.16
C LYS A 108 -8.28 7.05 -22.70
N ASN A 109 -7.20 6.62 -23.36
CA ASN A 109 -7.14 6.55 -24.83
C ASN A 109 -8.12 5.53 -25.44
N VAL A 110 -8.66 4.63 -24.61
CA VAL A 110 -9.66 3.61 -24.98
C VAL A 110 -10.96 3.78 -24.18
N ASP A 111 -11.23 4.98 -23.67
CA ASP A 111 -12.44 5.37 -22.93
C ASP A 111 -12.69 4.56 -21.64
N ILE A 112 -11.66 3.98 -21.03
CA ILE A 112 -11.73 3.30 -19.73
C ILE A 112 -11.39 4.29 -18.63
N GLN A 113 -12.25 4.41 -17.61
CA GLN A 113 -12.03 5.26 -16.45
C GLN A 113 -10.98 4.65 -15.52
N PHE A 114 -10.13 5.47 -14.94
CA PHE A 114 -9.12 5.04 -13.95
C PHE A 114 -9.30 5.77 -12.62
N LEU A 115 -9.41 5.02 -11.53
CA LEU A 115 -9.41 5.53 -10.16
C LEU A 115 -8.11 5.10 -9.50
N ASP A 116 -7.25 6.07 -9.17
CA ASP A 116 -6.07 5.89 -8.34
C ASP A 116 -6.51 5.81 -6.87
N ALA A 117 -6.39 4.66 -6.22
CA ALA A 117 -7.02 4.40 -4.93
C ALA A 117 -6.15 3.53 -3.99
N PRO A 118 -4.88 3.93 -3.73
CA PRO A 118 -4.00 3.19 -2.83
C PRO A 118 -4.56 3.08 -1.41
N VAL A 119 -4.16 1.98 -0.74
CA VAL A 119 -4.67 1.64 0.59
C VAL A 119 -3.59 1.66 1.67
N SER A 120 -4.01 1.87 2.92
CA SER A 120 -3.18 1.83 4.12
C SER A 120 -3.86 1.04 5.23
N GLY A 121 -3.07 0.31 6.05
CA GLY A 121 -3.59 -0.51 7.16
C GLY A 121 -2.93 -1.88 7.26
N GLY A 122 -2.01 -2.20 6.31
CA GLY A 122 -1.27 -3.46 6.27
C GLY A 122 -2.16 -4.69 6.06
N THR A 123 -1.55 -5.87 6.14
CA THR A 123 -2.24 -7.15 5.90
C THR A 123 -3.34 -7.43 6.92
N LEU A 124 -3.21 -6.95 8.15
CA LEU A 124 -4.25 -7.08 9.17
C LEU A 124 -5.48 -6.26 8.81
N GLY A 125 -5.29 -4.99 8.41
CA GLY A 125 -6.38 -4.13 7.94
C GLY A 125 -7.08 -4.69 6.71
N ALA A 126 -6.32 -5.27 5.77
CA ALA A 126 -6.87 -5.92 4.60
C ALA A 126 -7.76 -7.13 4.97
N LYS A 127 -7.30 -7.97 5.91
CA LYS A 127 -8.09 -9.13 6.40
C LYS A 127 -9.36 -8.72 7.14
N GLN A 128 -9.33 -7.62 7.86
CA GLN A 128 -10.44 -7.14 8.68
C GLN A 128 -11.40 -6.19 7.94
N GLY A 129 -11.13 -5.83 6.69
CA GLY A 129 -11.92 -4.83 5.96
C GLY A 129 -11.80 -3.41 6.53
N THR A 130 -10.71 -3.10 7.24
CA THR A 130 -10.55 -1.82 7.97
C THR A 130 -9.53 -0.88 7.35
N LEU A 131 -9.18 -1.08 6.08
CA LEU A 131 -8.21 -0.24 5.38
C LEU A 131 -8.67 1.22 5.31
N ALA A 132 -7.69 2.13 5.20
CA ALA A 132 -7.89 3.50 4.75
C ALA A 132 -7.54 3.58 3.26
N LEU A 133 -8.46 4.08 2.44
CA LEU A 133 -8.34 4.21 1.00
C LEU A 133 -8.27 5.70 0.63
N MET A 134 -7.37 6.05 -0.28
CA MET A 134 -7.07 7.42 -0.68
C MET A 134 -7.28 7.55 -2.20
N ALA A 135 -8.51 7.90 -2.62
CA ALA A 135 -8.88 7.91 -4.02
C ALA A 135 -8.62 9.24 -4.72
N SER A 136 -8.13 9.20 -5.95
CA SER A 136 -8.10 10.36 -6.85
C SER A 136 -8.50 9.99 -8.27
N GLY A 137 -8.98 10.98 -9.02
CA GLY A 137 -9.53 10.83 -10.37
C GLY A 137 -10.98 11.28 -10.46
N ASN A 138 -11.82 10.56 -11.19
CA ASN A 138 -13.23 10.91 -11.37
C ASN A 138 -14.03 10.75 -10.05
N GLU A 139 -14.50 11.86 -9.50
CA GLU A 139 -15.26 11.88 -8.23
C GLU A 139 -16.58 11.10 -8.33
N LYS A 140 -17.26 11.18 -9.49
CA LYS A 140 -18.48 10.43 -9.70
C LYS A 140 -18.23 8.93 -9.68
N LEU A 141 -17.15 8.46 -10.31
CA LEU A 141 -16.72 7.07 -10.26
C LEU A 141 -16.40 6.63 -8.83
N PHE A 142 -15.69 7.47 -8.06
CA PHE A 142 -15.41 7.17 -6.64
C PHE A 142 -16.70 6.90 -5.85
N HIS A 143 -17.72 7.75 -6.01
CA HIS A 143 -19.00 7.58 -5.33
C HIS A 143 -19.79 6.38 -5.85
N GLU A 144 -19.72 6.07 -7.14
CA GLU A 144 -20.36 4.87 -7.73
C GLU A 144 -19.71 3.58 -7.21
N LEU A 145 -18.40 3.58 -6.97
CA LEU A 145 -17.65 2.43 -6.45
C LEU A 145 -17.69 2.33 -4.91
N ASP A 146 -18.17 3.34 -4.18
CA ASP A 146 -18.14 3.38 -2.72
C ASP A 146 -18.72 2.12 -2.05
N PRO A 147 -19.87 1.53 -2.49
CA PRO A 147 -20.38 0.29 -1.92
C PRO A 147 -19.43 -0.90 -2.08
N ILE A 148 -18.71 -0.99 -3.20
CA ILE A 148 -17.73 -2.05 -3.49
C ILE A 148 -16.48 -1.83 -2.61
N LEU A 149 -15.96 -0.60 -2.59
CA LEU A 149 -14.78 -0.23 -1.82
C LEU A 149 -15.00 -0.38 -0.30
N ALA A 150 -16.24 -0.23 0.17
CA ALA A 150 -16.63 -0.43 1.57
C ALA A 150 -16.38 -1.85 2.07
N SER A 151 -16.39 -2.85 1.20
CA SER A 151 -16.14 -4.26 1.55
C SER A 151 -14.77 -4.49 2.21
N PHE A 152 -13.75 -3.71 1.87
CA PHE A 152 -12.40 -3.89 2.39
C PHE A 152 -11.77 -2.62 3.00
N ALA A 153 -12.37 -1.45 2.80
CA ALA A 153 -11.86 -0.17 3.31
C ALA A 153 -12.92 0.56 4.14
N LYS A 154 -12.72 0.60 5.46
CA LYS A 154 -13.63 1.29 6.39
C LYS A 154 -13.59 2.82 6.20
N ASN A 155 -12.41 3.38 5.98
CA ASN A 155 -12.20 4.82 5.81
C ASN A 155 -11.81 5.10 4.36
N ARG A 156 -12.67 5.79 3.62
CA ARG A 156 -12.48 6.10 2.20
C ARG A 156 -12.46 7.60 2.01
N PHE A 157 -11.36 8.11 1.46
CA PHE A 157 -11.12 9.53 1.28
C PHE A 157 -11.00 9.83 -0.22
N TYR A 158 -11.81 10.77 -0.70
CA TYR A 158 -11.56 11.38 -1.99
C TYR A 158 -10.54 12.50 -1.82
N ILE A 159 -9.41 12.38 -2.52
CA ILE A 159 -8.26 13.29 -2.35
C ILE A 159 -8.31 14.42 -3.39
N GLY A 160 -8.76 14.13 -4.61
CA GLY A 160 -8.87 15.14 -5.64
C GLY A 160 -9.03 14.58 -7.04
N VAL A 161 -9.19 15.47 -8.02
CA VAL A 161 -9.57 15.13 -9.39
C VAL A 161 -8.39 14.63 -10.24
N GLU A 162 -7.16 14.99 -9.87
CA GLU A 162 -5.99 14.69 -10.71
C GLU A 162 -5.44 13.30 -10.39
N PRO A 163 -5.21 12.45 -11.41
CA PRO A 163 -4.58 11.15 -11.23
C PRO A 163 -3.22 11.27 -10.56
N GLY A 164 -2.96 10.39 -9.60
CA GLY A 164 -1.73 10.38 -8.82
C GLY A 164 -1.79 11.19 -7.52
N GLN A 165 -2.87 11.96 -7.25
CA GLN A 165 -3.03 12.62 -5.94
C GLN A 165 -3.25 11.62 -4.81
N GLY A 166 -3.94 10.49 -5.06
CA GLY A 166 -4.06 9.39 -4.12
C GLY A 166 -2.69 8.79 -3.80
N GLN A 167 -1.86 8.54 -4.82
CA GLN A 167 -0.47 8.10 -4.64
C GLN A 167 0.35 9.11 -3.85
N ALA A 168 0.26 10.40 -4.18
CA ALA A 168 0.96 11.44 -3.42
C ALA A 168 0.59 11.38 -1.93
N MET A 169 -0.71 11.30 -1.59
CA MET A 169 -1.18 11.18 -0.20
C MET A 169 -0.65 9.89 0.45
N LYS A 170 -0.65 8.78 -0.27
CA LYS A 170 -0.10 7.51 0.22
C LYS A 170 1.39 7.60 0.53
N LEU A 171 2.17 8.22 -0.36
CA LEU A 171 3.61 8.42 -0.15
C LEU A 171 3.91 9.33 1.04
N LEU A 172 3.15 10.43 1.20
CA LEU A 172 3.21 11.31 2.38
C LEU A 172 2.98 10.53 3.68
N ASN A 173 1.92 9.72 3.73
CA ASN A 173 1.60 8.88 4.88
C ASN A 173 2.73 7.88 5.20
N ASN A 174 3.28 7.21 4.20
CA ASN A 174 4.31 6.19 4.41
C ASN A 174 5.65 6.83 4.81
N PHE A 175 5.99 8.00 4.28
CA PHE A 175 7.14 8.78 4.71
C PHE A 175 7.03 9.19 6.19
N LEU A 176 5.88 9.70 6.63
CA LEU A 176 5.65 10.05 8.04
C LEU A 176 5.76 8.82 8.96
N SER A 177 5.21 7.69 8.53
CA SER A 177 5.31 6.43 9.28
C SER A 177 6.77 5.94 9.39
N ALA A 178 7.53 5.99 8.30
CA ALA A 178 8.94 5.62 8.28
C ALA A 178 9.79 6.54 9.15
N THR A 179 9.55 7.86 9.09
CA THR A 179 10.23 8.86 9.91
C THR A 179 9.95 8.63 11.39
N ALA A 180 8.70 8.41 11.77
CA ALA A 180 8.32 8.12 13.14
C ALA A 180 9.01 6.84 13.67
N MET A 181 9.03 5.76 12.84
CA MET A 181 9.71 4.52 13.22
C MET A 181 11.22 4.71 13.40
N THR A 182 11.87 5.39 12.47
CA THR A 182 13.32 5.63 12.52
C THR A 182 13.69 6.48 13.73
N ALA A 183 13.04 7.64 13.89
CA ALA A 183 13.32 8.56 15.01
C ALA A 183 13.03 7.93 16.38
N THR A 184 11.92 7.21 16.52
CA THR A 184 11.59 6.53 17.78
C THR A 184 12.59 5.41 18.08
N SER A 185 13.03 4.66 17.06
CA SER A 185 14.04 3.61 17.23
C SER A 185 15.38 4.16 17.70
N GLU A 186 15.84 5.28 17.14
CA GLU A 186 17.06 5.96 17.59
C GLU A 186 16.92 6.46 19.04
N ALA A 187 15.82 7.12 19.36
CA ALA A 187 15.56 7.64 20.71
C ALA A 187 15.53 6.54 21.76
N VAL A 188 14.84 5.42 21.48
CA VAL A 188 14.78 4.29 22.42
C VAL A 188 16.15 3.61 22.57
N ALA A 189 16.87 3.38 21.46
CA ALA A 189 18.20 2.77 21.51
C ALA A 189 19.20 3.66 22.30
N PHE A 190 19.13 4.97 22.12
CA PHE A 190 19.93 5.92 22.90
C PHE A 190 19.55 5.92 24.37
N GLY A 191 18.25 5.97 24.71
CA GLY A 191 17.78 5.92 26.09
C GLY A 191 18.23 4.64 26.82
N GLU A 192 18.20 3.48 26.16
CA GLU A 192 18.73 2.23 26.69
C GLU A 192 20.23 2.31 26.98
N SER A 193 21.01 3.01 26.16
CA SER A 193 22.44 3.23 26.43
C SER A 193 22.71 4.09 27.68
N LEU A 194 21.72 4.86 28.12
CA LEU A 194 21.70 5.60 29.37
C LEU A 194 21.09 4.82 30.55
N GLY A 195 20.72 3.55 30.35
CA GLY A 195 20.14 2.68 31.38
C GLY A 195 18.62 2.82 31.54
N LEU A 196 17.92 3.53 30.63
CA LEU A 196 16.46 3.67 30.69
C LEU A 196 15.76 2.37 30.22
N ASN A 197 14.65 2.03 30.88
CA ASN A 197 13.85 0.89 30.50
C ASN A 197 12.98 1.22 29.28
N SER A 198 13.03 0.39 28.24
CA SER A 198 12.32 0.63 26.95
C SER A 198 10.82 0.75 27.14
N LYS A 199 10.21 -0.11 27.99
CA LYS A 199 8.77 -0.04 28.25
C LYS A 199 8.39 1.27 28.91
N THR A 200 9.13 1.71 29.92
CA THR A 200 8.90 2.97 30.62
C THR A 200 9.03 4.17 29.66
N MET A 201 10.04 4.16 28.78
CA MET A 201 10.18 5.22 27.77
C MET A 201 8.93 5.31 26.87
N ILE A 202 8.46 4.17 26.38
CA ILE A 202 7.25 4.12 25.51
C ILE A 202 6.01 4.58 26.27
N ASP A 203 5.85 4.17 27.54
CA ASP A 203 4.72 4.63 28.37
C ASP A 203 4.75 6.16 28.54
N VAL A 204 5.90 6.76 28.78
CA VAL A 204 6.09 8.22 28.89
C VAL A 204 5.81 8.91 27.56
N PHE A 205 6.36 8.39 26.45
CA PHE A 205 6.15 9.00 25.13
C PHE A 205 4.67 9.03 24.76
N ASN A 206 3.92 7.98 25.10
CA ASN A 206 2.49 7.86 24.75
C ASN A 206 1.56 8.81 25.52
N VAL A 207 2.03 9.46 26.58
CA VAL A 207 1.29 10.49 27.35
C VAL A 207 1.94 11.87 27.23
N SER A 208 2.90 12.02 26.33
CA SER A 208 3.70 13.24 26.13
C SER A 208 3.74 13.62 24.66
N SER A 209 4.37 14.76 24.33
CA SER A 209 4.46 15.31 22.97
C SER A 209 5.23 14.43 21.97
N GLY A 210 5.94 13.41 22.44
CA GLY A 210 6.64 12.43 21.59
C GLY A 210 5.73 11.33 21.02
N GLN A 211 4.45 11.33 21.34
CA GLN A 211 3.50 10.32 20.85
C GLN A 211 3.43 10.30 19.31
N ASN A 212 3.49 9.11 18.74
CA ASN A 212 3.32 8.86 17.32
C ASN A 212 2.90 7.39 17.07
N THR A 213 2.73 6.97 15.80
CA THR A 213 2.30 5.61 15.47
C THR A 213 3.33 4.54 15.84
N ALA A 214 4.62 4.87 15.90
CA ALA A 214 5.63 3.93 16.36
C ALA A 214 5.50 3.68 17.87
N THR A 215 5.31 4.74 18.68
CA THR A 215 5.19 4.62 20.14
C THR A 215 3.87 3.96 20.57
N SER A 216 2.75 4.28 19.89
CA SER A 216 1.41 3.83 20.31
C SER A 216 1.02 2.44 19.80
N ASP A 217 1.65 1.96 18.71
CA ASP A 217 1.31 0.67 18.09
C ASP A 217 2.53 -0.26 17.91
N LYS A 218 3.57 0.19 17.16
CA LYS A 218 4.65 -0.71 16.73
C LYS A 218 5.53 -1.18 17.89
N PHE A 219 5.97 -0.26 18.75
CA PHE A 219 6.78 -0.62 19.90
C PHE A 219 6.02 -1.55 20.87
N PRO A 220 4.84 -1.20 21.39
CA PRO A 220 4.14 -2.05 22.37
C PRO A 220 3.79 -3.44 21.83
N ARG A 221 3.34 -3.52 20.58
CA ARG A 221 2.75 -4.76 20.07
C ARG A 221 3.73 -5.64 19.30
N ARG A 222 4.80 -5.08 18.73
CA ARG A 222 5.70 -5.78 17.81
C ARG A 222 7.15 -5.84 18.29
N ILE A 223 7.68 -4.70 18.78
CA ILE A 223 9.10 -4.59 19.14
C ILE A 223 9.36 -5.09 20.56
N LEU A 224 8.63 -4.58 21.56
CA LEU A 224 8.79 -5.02 22.95
C LEU A 224 8.39 -6.48 23.14
N THR A 225 7.47 -6.98 22.33
CA THR A 225 7.08 -8.41 22.31
C THR A 225 8.00 -9.27 21.45
N ARG A 226 8.95 -8.68 20.73
CA ARG A 226 9.89 -9.35 19.80
C ARG A 226 9.21 -10.12 18.66
N LYS A 227 8.00 -9.76 18.26
CA LYS A 227 7.27 -10.42 17.17
C LYS A 227 7.73 -9.95 15.80
N PHE A 228 7.99 -8.65 15.60
CA PHE A 228 8.41 -8.05 14.34
C PHE A 228 7.53 -8.47 13.15
N ASP A 229 6.22 -8.40 13.33
CA ASP A 229 5.21 -8.96 12.45
C ASP A 229 4.12 -7.94 12.07
N ALA A 230 4.52 -6.70 11.77
CA ALA A 230 3.59 -5.66 11.31
C ALA A 230 3.02 -5.96 9.91
N GLY A 231 3.64 -6.90 9.19
CA GLY A 231 3.18 -7.35 7.88
C GLY A 231 3.50 -6.39 6.73
N PHE A 232 4.56 -5.60 6.89
CA PHE A 232 5.08 -4.69 5.87
C PHE A 232 6.60 -4.81 5.82
N THR A 233 7.13 -5.28 4.68
CA THR A 233 8.57 -5.54 4.56
C THR A 233 9.36 -4.25 4.36
N ILE A 234 10.64 -4.30 4.74
CA ILE A 234 11.58 -3.19 4.52
C ILE A 234 11.72 -2.86 3.02
N ASP A 235 11.61 -3.86 2.15
CA ASP A 235 11.68 -3.69 0.69
C ASP A 235 10.57 -2.75 0.21
N LEU A 236 9.33 -3.01 0.62
CA LEU A 236 8.17 -2.22 0.24
C LEU A 236 8.23 -0.81 0.85
N LEU A 237 8.62 -0.68 2.12
CA LEU A 237 8.75 0.63 2.75
C LEU A 237 9.87 1.46 2.09
N THR A 238 11.01 0.84 1.78
CA THR A 238 12.13 1.51 1.08
C THR A 238 11.71 1.95 -0.31
N LYS A 239 10.97 1.12 -1.06
CA LYS A 239 10.38 1.49 -2.35
C LYS A 239 9.51 2.74 -2.21
N ASP A 240 8.58 2.73 -1.26
CA ASP A 240 7.61 3.82 -1.07
C ASP A 240 8.30 5.15 -0.68
N VAL A 241 9.27 5.11 0.24
CA VAL A 241 10.04 6.30 0.63
C VAL A 241 10.96 6.78 -0.49
N SER A 242 11.49 5.86 -1.33
CA SER A 242 12.27 6.24 -2.51
C SER A 242 11.40 6.92 -3.56
N LEU A 243 10.16 6.46 -3.78
CA LEU A 243 9.18 7.14 -4.63
C LEU A 243 8.85 8.54 -4.09
N TYR A 244 8.65 8.67 -2.77
CA TYR A 244 8.43 9.96 -2.12
C TYR A 244 9.63 10.91 -2.36
N LEU A 245 10.85 10.45 -2.12
CA LEU A 245 12.06 11.26 -2.32
C LEU A 245 12.19 11.72 -3.78
N LYS A 246 11.94 10.83 -4.75
CA LYS A 246 11.96 11.15 -6.18
C LYS A 246 10.96 12.27 -6.54
N GLU A 247 9.75 12.24 -5.97
CA GLU A 247 8.76 13.31 -6.17
C GLU A 247 9.18 14.62 -5.48
N MET A 248 9.78 14.55 -4.28
CA MET A 248 10.32 15.71 -3.58
C MET A 248 11.40 16.42 -4.39
N GLU A 249 12.38 15.68 -4.94
CA GLU A 249 13.48 16.22 -5.73
C GLU A 249 13.04 16.97 -6.99
N LYS A 250 11.86 16.62 -7.54
CA LYS A 250 11.26 17.33 -8.69
C LYS A 250 10.57 18.64 -8.29
N ASN A 251 10.02 18.71 -7.09
CA ASN A 251 9.10 19.76 -6.70
C ASN A 251 9.66 20.74 -5.66
N THR A 252 10.75 20.38 -4.97
CA THR A 252 11.31 21.19 -3.88
C THR A 252 12.78 20.86 -3.64
N ASN A 253 13.52 21.81 -3.02
CA ASN A 253 14.89 21.60 -2.54
C ASN A 253 14.94 21.26 -1.04
N GLN A 254 13.80 21.02 -0.38
CA GLN A 254 13.69 20.76 1.07
C GLN A 254 13.53 19.27 1.35
N ASP A 255 14.49 18.46 0.93
CA ASP A 255 14.43 16.99 0.96
C ASP A 255 15.33 16.33 2.03
N THR A 256 15.94 17.12 2.93
CA THR A 256 16.94 16.65 3.89
C THR A 256 16.46 15.48 4.74
N MET A 257 15.25 15.58 5.35
CA MET A 257 14.70 14.52 6.16
C MET A 257 14.38 13.27 5.31
N ALA A 258 13.84 13.46 4.11
CA ALA A 258 13.55 12.38 3.19
C ALA A 258 14.81 11.60 2.79
N LYS A 259 15.90 12.30 2.45
CA LYS A 259 17.22 11.69 2.15
C LYS A 259 17.76 10.91 3.34
N THR A 260 17.68 11.48 4.55
CA THR A 260 18.17 10.82 5.76
C THR A 260 17.41 9.52 6.02
N VAL A 261 16.09 9.58 6.05
CA VAL A 261 15.24 8.40 6.30
C VAL A 261 15.43 7.35 5.20
N CYS A 262 15.39 7.75 3.92
CA CYS A 262 15.62 6.87 2.79
C CYS A 262 16.97 6.15 2.89
N GLY A 263 18.04 6.89 3.22
CA GLY A 263 19.39 6.33 3.37
C GLY A 263 19.48 5.29 4.51
N ILE A 264 18.78 5.49 5.62
CA ILE A 264 18.71 4.51 6.71
C ILE A 264 17.97 3.25 6.26
N LEU A 265 16.81 3.40 5.59
CA LEU A 265 16.04 2.27 5.07
C LEU A 265 16.83 1.46 4.04
N GLN A 266 17.55 2.12 3.12
CA GLN A 266 18.42 1.46 2.13
C GLN A 266 19.53 0.64 2.77
N LYS A 267 20.18 1.18 3.83
CA LYS A 267 21.18 0.43 4.60
C LYS A 267 20.57 -0.77 5.31
N MET A 268 19.39 -0.63 5.89
CA MET A 268 18.69 -1.75 6.51
C MET A 268 18.30 -2.80 5.45
N LEU A 269 17.75 -2.38 4.30
CA LEU A 269 17.40 -3.27 3.20
C LEU A 269 18.59 -4.10 2.73
N ALA A 270 19.75 -3.47 2.57
CA ALA A 270 20.97 -4.16 2.18
C ALA A 270 21.45 -5.18 3.24
N ALA A 271 21.24 -4.90 4.53
CA ALA A 271 21.67 -5.76 5.63
C ALA A 271 20.66 -6.86 5.99
N MET A 272 19.37 -6.61 5.77
CA MET A 272 18.25 -7.46 6.21
C MET A 272 17.12 -7.49 5.16
N PRO A 273 17.36 -7.95 3.93
CA PRO A 273 16.33 -7.99 2.90
C PRO A 273 15.16 -8.89 3.34
N GLY A 274 13.93 -8.50 3.01
CA GLY A 274 12.71 -9.22 3.37
C GLY A 274 12.26 -9.08 4.83
N ALA A 275 13.05 -8.43 5.70
CA ALA A 275 12.69 -8.23 7.09
C ALA A 275 11.42 -7.37 7.23
N ASP A 276 10.64 -7.58 8.30
CA ASP A 276 9.58 -6.66 8.68
C ASP A 276 10.18 -5.29 9.05
N PHE A 277 9.56 -4.20 8.61
CA PHE A 277 10.12 -2.85 8.82
C PHE A 277 10.28 -2.48 10.30
N THR A 278 9.59 -3.15 11.21
CA THR A 278 9.74 -2.93 12.65
C THR A 278 11.09 -3.38 13.19
N GLU A 279 11.82 -4.22 12.44
CA GLU A 279 13.20 -4.58 12.78
C GLU A 279 14.20 -3.43 12.61
N ILE A 280 13.79 -2.27 12.10
CA ILE A 280 14.63 -1.06 12.05
C ILE A 280 15.19 -0.70 13.44
N TYR A 281 14.42 -0.96 14.51
CA TYR A 281 14.92 -0.80 15.88
C TYR A 281 16.11 -1.71 16.16
N THR A 282 16.02 -2.98 15.79
CA THR A 282 17.12 -3.95 15.96
C THR A 282 18.34 -3.56 15.14
N PHE A 283 18.11 -3.10 13.88
CA PHE A 283 19.15 -2.63 13.00
C PHE A 283 19.90 -1.41 13.57
N ILE A 284 19.19 -0.37 14.00
CA ILE A 284 19.76 0.84 14.61
C ILE A 284 20.51 0.51 15.90
N LYS A 285 19.92 -0.30 16.78
CA LYS A 285 20.54 -0.69 18.05
C LYS A 285 21.87 -1.43 17.87
N ARG A 286 22.01 -2.25 16.80
CA ARG A 286 23.28 -2.92 16.48
C ARG A 286 24.37 -1.92 16.08
N GLN A 287 24.00 -0.85 15.37
CA GLN A 287 24.95 0.21 14.96
C GLN A 287 25.33 1.15 16.10
N SER A 288 24.50 1.29 17.13
CA SER A 288 24.74 2.15 18.29
C SER A 288 25.81 1.60 19.26
N LYS A 289 26.17 0.32 19.14
CA LYS A 289 27.29 -0.24 19.90
C LYS A 289 28.58 0.22 19.26
N ARG A 290 29.18 1.30 19.80
CA ARG A 290 30.58 1.64 19.50
C ARG A 290 31.46 0.47 19.91
N PRO A 291 32.48 0.11 19.11
CA PRO A 291 33.45 -0.91 19.49
C PRO A 291 34.20 -0.55 20.77
#